data_29ac122075d18e7b8d9c4b56a3aee236
#
_entry.id   29ac122075d18e7b8d9c4b56a3aee236
#
_cell.length_a   1.000
_cell.length_b   1.000
_cell.length_c   1.000
_cell.angle_alpha   90.00
_cell.angle_beta   90.00
_cell.angle_gamma   90.00
#
_symmetry.space_group_name_H-M   'P 1'
#
loop_
_entity.id
_entity.type
_entity.pdbx_description
1 polymer ?
#
loop_
_entity_poly.entity_id
_entity_poly.type
_entity_poly.pdbx_seq_one_letter_code
_entity_poly.pdbx_strand_id
1 'polypeptide(L)'
;VLKEFYLDRRVPYFEDYAKPFTDLPFLLFLDEEERDGETVLAPGRCVRASDLGLGGNNPEWKFVIHDRTRKGPAVPNGSIGSRYGEEGTWNLEMRDCYDRADLDPVLSYADLGDETEWKLAAFPVFFEGQPSLRKGAVPVRRLAVIGADGKQQERLVTTVFDILAASLAIDRGHGGDVASGYEDARAYATPAWQEAITGVPAEDMIRVAREFADNAERTGGRSMIIMGAGVNHWYNNDVTYRAMISLTTLCGCQGVSGGGWAHYVGQEKVRPLAGWTTVTVGSDWMGPPRLHNGTSFYYFALDSWRHELLSMDKLTPPDRKGSLPDHPADCNALAARLGWLPFYPQFKENSLETCEKAAKAGAASNEEIVAHTLERLKSGDLELSVDAPDDPANVPRVMVFWRANP
;
A
#
# COMPACT_ATOMS: atom_id res chain seq x y z
N VAL A 1 3.34 -16.52 11.84
CA VAL A 1 4.35 -16.40 10.76
C VAL A 1 5.69 -15.96 11.34
N LEU A 2 5.78 -14.79 12.00
CA LEU A 2 7.07 -14.24 12.43
C LEU A 2 7.87 -15.22 13.31
N LYS A 3 7.23 -15.80 14.37
CA LYS A 3 7.89 -16.76 15.23
C LYS A 3 8.39 -17.99 14.46
N GLU A 4 7.50 -18.66 13.74
CA GLU A 4 7.82 -19.95 13.12
C GLU A 4 8.76 -19.81 11.91
N PHE A 5 8.52 -18.83 11.03
CA PHE A 5 9.24 -18.76 9.75
C PHE A 5 10.50 -17.90 9.78
N TYR A 6 10.53 -16.84 10.62
CA TYR A 6 11.72 -15.99 10.76
C TYR A 6 12.64 -16.39 11.91
N LEU A 7 12.09 -16.86 13.04
CA LEU A 7 12.91 -17.14 14.22
C LEU A 7 13.24 -18.62 14.37
N ASP A 8 12.25 -19.51 14.20
CA ASP A 8 12.47 -20.95 14.40
C ASP A 8 13.05 -21.61 13.13
N ARG A 9 12.41 -21.42 11.97
CA ARG A 9 12.80 -22.06 10.70
C ARG A 9 13.83 -21.27 9.89
N ARG A 10 13.90 -19.96 10.10
CA ARG A 10 14.84 -19.10 9.38
C ARG A 10 14.75 -19.25 7.86
N VAL A 11 13.56 -19.03 7.28
CA VAL A 11 13.30 -19.21 5.86
C VAL A 11 14.03 -18.14 5.04
N PRO A 12 15.03 -18.50 4.22
CA PRO A 12 15.87 -17.52 3.51
C PRO A 12 15.06 -16.61 2.59
N TYR A 13 14.06 -17.15 1.90
CA TYR A 13 13.22 -16.38 1.00
C TYR A 13 12.57 -15.18 1.70
N PHE A 14 12.08 -15.35 2.93
CA PHE A 14 11.42 -14.27 3.68
C PHE A 14 12.41 -13.24 4.20
N GLU A 15 13.56 -13.67 4.68
CA GLU A 15 14.63 -12.77 5.10
C GLU A 15 15.18 -11.95 3.93
N ASP A 16 15.40 -12.59 2.79
CA ASP A 16 15.89 -11.94 1.57
C ASP A 16 14.88 -10.94 1.00
N TYR A 17 13.60 -11.24 1.09
CA TYR A 17 12.54 -10.30 0.72
C TYR A 17 12.44 -9.15 1.73
N ALA A 18 12.48 -9.44 3.03
CA ALA A 18 12.27 -8.45 4.08
C ALA A 18 13.35 -7.36 4.08
N LYS A 19 14.60 -7.70 3.80
CA LYS A 19 15.74 -6.77 3.80
C LYS A 19 15.55 -5.59 2.83
N PRO A 20 15.27 -5.78 1.52
CA PRO A 20 15.14 -4.68 0.56
C PRO A 20 13.74 -4.05 0.52
N PHE A 21 12.68 -4.77 0.91
CA PHE A 21 11.30 -4.35 0.63
C PHE A 21 10.49 -3.97 1.87
N THR A 22 11.09 -3.98 3.05
CA THR A 22 10.40 -3.60 4.29
C THR A 22 11.25 -2.66 5.14
N ASP A 23 10.62 -2.09 6.16
CA ASP A 23 11.28 -1.30 7.21
C ASP A 23 11.84 -2.17 8.35
N LEU A 24 11.68 -3.48 8.30
CA LEU A 24 12.12 -4.39 9.36
C LEU A 24 13.59 -4.23 9.77
N PRO A 25 14.56 -3.99 8.84
CA PRO A 25 15.95 -3.77 9.23
C PRO A 25 16.25 -2.35 9.74
N PHE A 26 15.31 -1.40 9.69
CA PHE A 26 15.56 -0.03 10.10
C PHE A 26 15.82 0.05 11.60
N LEU A 27 16.79 0.90 11.96
CA LEU A 27 17.10 1.17 13.35
C LEU A 27 16.15 2.20 13.94
N LEU A 28 15.73 1.98 15.17
CA LEU A 28 14.97 2.93 15.97
C LEU A 28 15.60 3.11 17.34
N PHE A 29 15.39 4.28 17.92
CA PHE A 29 15.81 4.56 19.28
C PHE A 29 14.92 3.87 20.28
N LEU A 30 15.49 3.53 21.44
CA LEU A 30 14.73 3.26 22.66
C LEU A 30 14.87 4.45 23.59
N ASP A 31 13.76 5.04 23.93
CA ASP A 31 13.68 6.24 24.74
C ASP A 31 13.18 5.91 26.15
N GLU A 32 13.72 6.57 27.17
CA GLU A 32 13.17 6.49 28.52
C GLU A 32 11.93 7.40 28.61
N GLU A 33 10.82 6.83 29.06
CA GLU A 33 9.56 7.51 29.27
C GLU A 33 9.01 7.22 30.66
N GLU A 34 8.41 8.22 31.29
CA GLU A 34 7.63 8.02 32.50
C GLU A 34 6.22 7.58 32.14
N ARG A 35 5.84 6.38 32.58
CA ARG A 35 4.50 5.83 32.37
C ARG A 35 4.00 5.19 33.67
N ASP A 36 2.84 5.61 34.11
CA ASP A 36 2.18 5.11 35.35
C ASP A 36 3.07 5.17 36.59
N GLY A 37 3.99 6.16 36.64
CA GLY A 37 4.93 6.39 37.76
C GLY A 37 6.17 5.46 37.72
N GLU A 38 6.42 4.80 36.60
CA GLU A 38 7.59 3.96 36.34
C GLU A 38 8.37 4.48 35.13
N THR A 39 9.69 4.54 35.22
CA THR A 39 10.55 4.81 34.04
C THR A 39 10.68 3.54 33.23
N VAL A 40 10.24 3.58 31.99
CA VAL A 40 10.28 2.46 31.05
C VAL A 40 11.04 2.84 29.78
N LEU A 41 11.62 1.82 29.10
CA LEU A 41 12.11 2.01 27.75
C LEU A 41 10.94 1.83 26.77
N ALA A 42 10.76 2.78 25.88
CA ALA A 42 9.72 2.74 24.85
C ALA A 42 10.33 2.85 23.44
N PRO A 43 9.70 2.24 22.42
CA PRO A 43 10.10 2.45 21.04
C PRO A 43 9.96 3.90 20.62
N GLY A 44 11.05 4.52 20.24
CA GLY A 44 11.11 5.90 19.76
C GLY A 44 11.06 5.99 18.22
N ARG A 45 11.48 7.14 17.70
CA ARG A 45 11.57 7.34 16.26
C ARG A 45 12.71 6.54 15.61
N CYS A 46 12.59 6.29 14.31
CA CYS A 46 13.68 5.70 13.54
C CYS A 46 14.90 6.62 13.49
N VAL A 47 16.07 6.00 13.49
CA VAL A 47 17.37 6.67 13.31
C VAL A 47 17.45 7.23 11.89
N ARG A 48 17.99 8.42 11.76
CA ARG A 48 18.19 9.12 10.48
C ARG A 48 19.68 9.34 10.19
N ALA A 49 20.01 9.53 8.92
CA ALA A 49 21.38 9.83 8.53
C ALA A 49 21.91 11.11 9.21
N SER A 50 21.07 12.11 9.44
CA SER A 50 21.41 13.32 10.19
C SER A 50 21.80 13.03 11.64
N ASP A 51 21.25 12.00 12.27
CA ASP A 51 21.65 11.60 13.64
C ASP A 51 23.09 11.06 13.69
N LEU A 52 23.60 10.55 12.56
CA LEU A 52 25.01 10.11 12.43
C LEU A 52 25.95 11.26 12.03
N GLY A 53 25.43 12.48 11.90
CA GLY A 53 26.20 13.63 11.41
C GLY A 53 26.50 13.56 9.90
N LEU A 54 25.81 12.69 9.16
CA LEU A 54 25.97 12.60 7.71
C LEU A 54 25.25 13.76 7.03
N GLY A 55 25.93 14.37 6.07
CA GLY A 55 25.42 15.47 5.28
C GLY A 55 24.73 15.01 3.98
N GLY A 56 24.69 15.91 2.99
CA GLY A 56 24.06 15.67 1.69
C GLY A 56 22.60 16.11 1.65
N ASN A 57 21.86 15.67 0.65
CA ASN A 57 20.47 16.06 0.47
C ASN A 57 19.55 15.31 1.44
N ASN A 58 18.72 16.04 2.19
CA ASN A 58 17.68 15.53 3.09
C ASN A 58 18.12 14.40 4.04
N PRO A 59 19.25 14.53 4.75
CA PRO A 59 19.75 13.47 5.63
C PRO A 59 18.79 13.15 6.79
N GLU A 60 17.93 14.08 7.17
CA GLU A 60 16.88 13.93 8.18
C GLU A 60 15.74 12.98 7.74
N TRP A 61 15.71 12.60 6.47
CA TRP A 61 14.68 11.72 5.92
C TRP A 61 15.20 10.34 5.56
N LYS A 62 16.53 10.16 5.53
CA LYS A 62 17.15 8.89 5.19
C LYS A 62 17.24 7.98 6.41
N PHE A 63 16.72 6.77 6.28
CA PHE A 63 16.74 5.77 7.33
C PHE A 63 18.09 5.09 7.45
N VAL A 64 18.38 4.59 8.63
CA VAL A 64 19.63 3.90 8.95
C VAL A 64 19.33 2.43 9.22
N ILE A 65 20.22 1.57 8.74
CA ILE A 65 20.26 0.13 9.04
C ILE A 65 21.56 -0.21 9.74
N HIS A 66 21.66 -1.43 10.29
CA HIS A 66 22.93 -2.03 10.63
C HIS A 66 23.39 -2.95 9.49
N ASP A 67 24.53 -2.64 8.90
CA ASP A 67 25.11 -3.47 7.84
C ASP A 67 26.05 -4.52 8.44
N ARG A 68 25.84 -5.79 8.09
CA ARG A 68 26.63 -6.93 8.60
C ARG A 68 28.08 -6.88 8.13
N THR A 69 28.29 -6.45 6.89
CA THR A 69 29.63 -6.41 6.29
C THR A 69 30.50 -5.32 6.93
N ARG A 70 29.92 -4.15 7.15
CA ARG A 70 30.59 -3.00 7.80
C ARG A 70 30.64 -3.15 9.31
N LYS A 71 29.83 -4.01 9.88
CA LYS A 71 29.63 -4.15 11.34
C LYS A 71 29.19 -2.83 11.99
N GLY A 72 28.37 -2.05 11.31
CA GLY A 72 27.98 -0.73 11.77
C GLY A 72 26.82 -0.12 10.97
N PRO A 73 26.47 1.14 11.27
CA PRO A 73 25.37 1.81 10.61
C PRO A 73 25.68 2.10 9.15
N ALA A 74 24.67 2.00 8.30
CA ALA A 74 24.69 2.34 6.90
C ALA A 74 23.34 2.92 6.46
N VAL A 75 23.30 3.62 5.34
CA VAL A 75 22.10 4.29 4.84
C VAL A 75 21.75 3.73 3.47
N PRO A 76 20.73 2.86 3.35
CA PRO A 76 20.37 2.26 2.08
C PRO A 76 19.86 3.29 1.08
N ASN A 77 20.21 3.11 -0.19
CA ASN A 77 19.72 3.91 -1.28
C ASN A 77 18.23 3.66 -1.50
N GLY A 78 17.45 4.70 -1.77
CA GLY A 78 16.04 4.61 -2.06
C GLY A 78 15.10 4.73 -0.86
N SER A 79 15.61 5.07 0.30
CA SER A 79 14.79 5.21 1.51
C SER A 79 13.86 6.41 1.54
N ILE A 80 13.93 7.39 0.74
CA ILE A 80 13.00 8.50 0.42
C ILE A 80 13.78 9.55 -0.38
N GLY A 81 13.83 9.46 -1.67
CA GLY A 81 14.64 10.41 -2.39
C GLY A 81 13.86 11.16 -3.46
N SER A 82 13.31 10.43 -4.40
CA SER A 82 12.77 10.99 -5.64
C SER A 82 11.62 11.99 -5.44
N ARG A 83 10.87 11.87 -4.35
CA ARG A 83 9.74 12.76 -4.07
C ARG A 83 10.18 14.19 -3.73
N TYR A 84 11.44 14.38 -3.38
CA TYR A 84 12.00 15.63 -2.89
C TYR A 84 13.21 16.10 -3.70
N GLY A 85 13.26 15.68 -4.97
CA GLY A 85 14.30 16.11 -5.88
C GLY A 85 15.58 15.27 -5.87
N GLU A 86 15.59 14.15 -5.14
CA GLU A 86 16.64 13.14 -5.25
C GLU A 86 16.17 11.99 -6.15
N GLU A 87 17.08 11.48 -6.98
CA GLU A 87 16.84 10.22 -7.67
C GLU A 87 16.93 9.08 -6.66
N GLY A 88 15.80 8.46 -6.33
CA GLY A 88 15.72 7.27 -5.49
C GLY A 88 15.47 6.03 -6.34
N THR A 89 16.17 4.98 -6.04
CA THR A 89 15.89 3.63 -6.56
C THR A 89 15.18 2.82 -5.49
N TRP A 90 13.98 3.13 -5.20
CA TRP A 90 13.09 2.48 -4.23
C TRP A 90 13.45 1.01 -3.94
N ASN A 91 14.21 0.75 -2.88
CA ASN A 91 14.47 -0.60 -2.34
C ASN A 91 14.89 -1.67 -3.37
N LEU A 92 15.26 -1.27 -4.58
CA LEU A 92 15.67 -2.19 -5.64
C LEU A 92 17.15 -2.49 -5.61
N GLU A 93 17.94 -1.61 -4.99
CA GLU A 93 19.37 -1.79 -4.82
C GLU A 93 19.76 -1.71 -3.35
N MET A 94 20.28 -2.79 -2.81
CA MET A 94 20.84 -2.82 -1.46
C MET A 94 22.25 -2.23 -1.47
N ARG A 95 22.32 -0.93 -1.75
CA ARG A 95 23.56 -0.15 -1.78
C ARG A 95 23.46 1.06 -0.87
N ASP A 96 24.57 1.43 -0.31
CA ASP A 96 24.68 2.65 0.49
C ASP A 96 24.51 3.89 -0.38
N CYS A 97 23.75 4.87 0.09
CA CYS A 97 23.46 6.09 -0.67
C CYS A 97 24.65 7.05 -0.77
N TYR A 98 25.68 6.90 0.08
CA TYR A 98 26.85 7.78 0.10
C TYR A 98 28.03 7.24 -0.70
N ASP A 99 28.39 5.98 -0.52
CA ASP A 99 29.58 5.39 -1.17
C ASP A 99 29.24 4.29 -2.18
N ARG A 100 27.95 3.97 -2.33
CA ARG A 100 27.45 2.98 -3.30
C ARG A 100 27.92 1.53 -3.05
N ALA A 101 28.51 1.23 -1.91
CA ALA A 101 28.88 -0.13 -1.55
C ALA A 101 27.67 -1.01 -1.31
N ASP A 102 27.77 -2.29 -1.65
CA ASP A 102 26.71 -3.26 -1.40
C ASP A 102 26.48 -3.43 0.10
N LEU A 103 25.23 -3.61 0.49
CA LEU A 103 24.78 -3.73 1.88
C LEU A 103 24.16 -5.10 2.15
N ASP A 104 24.41 -5.65 3.34
CA ASP A 104 23.71 -6.81 3.92
C ASP A 104 23.03 -6.40 5.24
N PRO A 105 21.80 -5.89 5.20
CA PRO A 105 21.08 -5.47 6.38
C PRO A 105 20.86 -6.59 7.37
N VAL A 106 21.03 -6.28 8.66
CA VAL A 106 20.70 -7.17 9.76
C VAL A 106 19.22 -6.97 10.13
N LEU A 107 18.44 -8.04 10.16
CA LEU A 107 17.05 -7.98 10.62
C LEU A 107 16.97 -7.92 12.14
N SER A 108 17.77 -8.72 12.85
CA SER A 108 17.74 -8.78 14.31
C SER A 108 19.14 -8.60 14.90
N TYR A 109 19.25 -7.80 15.94
CA TYR A 109 20.49 -7.68 16.71
C TYR A 109 20.84 -8.95 17.49
N ALA A 110 19.89 -9.85 17.73
CA ALA A 110 20.19 -11.15 18.31
C ALA A 110 21.14 -11.99 17.45
N ASP A 111 21.24 -11.69 16.15
CA ASP A 111 22.13 -12.41 15.22
C ASP A 111 23.56 -11.88 15.21
N LEU A 112 23.87 -10.87 16.02
CA LEU A 112 25.19 -10.23 16.04
C LEU A 112 26.12 -10.64 17.20
N GLY A 113 25.68 -11.55 18.08
CA GLY A 113 26.52 -12.13 19.13
C GLY A 113 26.80 -11.20 20.33
N ASP A 114 28.01 -11.33 20.90
CA ASP A 114 28.35 -10.91 22.27
C ASP A 114 28.24 -9.41 22.62
N GLU A 115 28.22 -8.51 21.65
CA GLU A 115 28.04 -7.07 21.89
C GLU A 115 26.57 -6.66 22.03
N THR A 116 25.64 -7.61 21.99
CA THR A 116 24.20 -7.36 22.06
C THR A 116 23.72 -7.46 23.50
N GLU A 117 23.19 -6.38 24.04
CA GLU A 117 22.50 -6.36 25.32
C GLU A 117 21.01 -6.67 25.11
N TRP A 118 20.34 -7.17 26.15
CA TRP A 118 18.89 -7.33 26.14
C TRP A 118 18.26 -6.39 27.17
N LYS A 119 17.24 -5.66 26.74
CA LYS A 119 16.48 -4.75 27.61
C LYS A 119 14.98 -5.03 27.48
N LEU A 120 14.23 -4.71 28.52
CA LEU A 120 12.77 -4.76 28.47
C LEU A 120 12.24 -3.43 27.92
N ALA A 121 11.53 -3.49 26.79
CA ALA A 121 10.80 -2.36 26.23
C ALA A 121 9.31 -2.47 26.55
N ALA A 122 8.66 -1.36 26.80
CA ALA A 122 7.24 -1.28 27.13
C ALA A 122 6.39 -1.03 25.88
N PHE A 123 5.30 -1.76 25.78
CA PHE A 123 4.33 -1.67 24.70
C PHE A 123 2.94 -1.38 25.29
N PRO A 124 2.27 -0.30 24.87
CA PRO A 124 0.89 -0.07 25.26
C PRO A 124 0.00 -1.14 24.60
N VAL A 125 -0.86 -1.74 25.39
CA VAL A 125 -1.89 -2.66 24.93
C VAL A 125 -3.23 -2.26 25.51
N PHE A 126 -4.29 -2.48 24.74
CA PHE A 126 -5.65 -2.29 25.19
C PHE A 126 -6.27 -3.66 25.38
N PHE A 127 -6.49 -4.03 26.61
CA PHE A 127 -7.09 -5.31 26.95
C PHE A 127 -8.32 -5.06 27.81
N GLU A 128 -9.43 -5.73 27.47
CA GLU A 128 -10.72 -5.56 28.18
C GLU A 128 -11.16 -4.10 28.35
N GLY A 129 -10.84 -3.25 27.35
CA GLY A 129 -11.21 -1.83 27.38
C GLY A 129 -10.36 -0.95 28.31
N GLN A 130 -9.30 -1.49 28.86
CA GLN A 130 -8.37 -0.77 29.71
C GLN A 130 -6.98 -0.70 29.09
N PRO A 131 -6.34 0.49 29.08
CA PRO A 131 -4.94 0.59 28.70
C PRO A 131 -4.06 -0.11 29.74
N SER A 132 -3.09 -0.87 29.29
CA SER A 132 -2.07 -1.48 30.12
C SER A 132 -0.71 -1.48 29.42
N LEU A 133 0.36 -1.68 30.18
CA LEU A 133 1.71 -1.80 29.64
C LEU A 133 2.14 -3.26 29.71
N ARG A 134 2.62 -3.75 28.58
CA ARG A 134 3.31 -5.04 28.51
C ARG A 134 4.79 -4.80 28.23
N LYS A 135 5.67 -5.54 28.87
CA LYS A 135 7.12 -5.46 28.67
C LYS A 135 7.60 -6.67 27.86
N GLY A 136 8.37 -6.41 26.80
CA GLY A 136 8.97 -7.45 25.97
C GLY A 136 10.48 -7.23 25.84
N ALA A 137 11.25 -8.32 25.88
CA ALA A 137 12.70 -8.27 25.73
C ALA A 137 13.08 -7.95 24.28
N VAL A 138 13.95 -6.96 24.10
CA VAL A 138 14.52 -6.58 22.81
C VAL A 138 16.03 -6.57 22.87
N PRO A 139 16.73 -7.06 21.83
CA PRO A 139 18.17 -6.95 21.73
C PRO A 139 18.54 -5.52 21.32
N VAL A 140 19.48 -4.94 22.01
CA VAL A 140 19.88 -3.52 21.82
C VAL A 140 21.36 -3.37 21.64
N ARG A 141 21.76 -2.31 20.97
CA ARG A 141 23.15 -1.84 20.89
C ARG A 141 23.24 -0.34 21.17
N ARG A 142 24.44 0.11 21.50
CA ARG A 142 24.72 1.53 21.63
C ARG A 142 25.16 2.08 20.29
N LEU A 143 24.57 3.19 19.88
CA LEU A 143 24.90 3.89 18.64
C LEU A 143 25.37 5.31 18.99
N ALA A 144 26.57 5.65 18.50
CA ALA A 144 27.07 7.00 18.58
C ALA A 144 26.28 7.91 17.61
N VAL A 145 25.67 8.95 18.14
CA VAL A 145 24.85 9.91 17.39
C VAL A 145 25.23 11.35 17.76
N ILE A 146 24.86 12.29 16.91
CA ILE A 146 25.05 13.72 17.16
C ILE A 146 23.77 14.24 17.84
N GLY A 147 23.90 14.73 19.06
CA GLY A 147 22.79 15.33 19.81
C GLY A 147 22.38 16.70 19.27
N ALA A 148 21.28 17.22 19.76
CA ALA A 148 20.76 18.54 19.39
C ALA A 148 21.74 19.69 19.73
N ASP A 149 22.65 19.47 20.69
CA ASP A 149 23.73 20.39 21.07
C ASP A 149 24.98 20.27 20.17
N GLY A 150 24.93 19.43 19.13
CA GLY A 150 26.02 19.15 18.21
C GLY A 150 27.13 18.26 18.79
N LYS A 151 26.96 17.71 19.99
CA LYS A 151 27.92 16.81 20.61
C LYS A 151 27.58 15.35 20.35
N GLN A 152 28.63 14.54 20.29
CA GLN A 152 28.46 13.09 20.20
C GLN A 152 27.92 12.53 21.52
N GLN A 153 26.93 11.67 21.44
CA GLN A 153 26.33 10.93 22.54
C GLN A 153 26.02 9.51 22.12
N GLU A 154 25.94 8.61 23.07
CA GLU A 154 25.49 7.24 22.83
C GLU A 154 24.00 7.10 23.12
N ARG A 155 23.27 6.46 22.23
CA ARG A 155 21.86 6.14 22.40
C ARG A 155 21.62 4.64 22.17
N LEU A 156 20.66 4.07 22.90
CA LEU A 156 20.20 2.71 22.66
C LEU A 156 19.38 2.64 21.37
N VAL A 157 19.69 1.65 20.57
CA VAL A 157 18.96 1.36 19.31
C VAL A 157 18.66 -0.12 19.20
N THR A 158 17.61 -0.43 18.48
CA THR A 158 17.21 -1.78 18.09
C THR A 158 16.65 -1.74 16.67
N THR A 159 16.24 -2.89 16.12
CA THR A 159 15.62 -2.96 14.79
C THR A 159 14.09 -2.94 14.90
N VAL A 160 13.41 -2.51 13.84
CA VAL A 160 11.94 -2.61 13.74
C VAL A 160 11.50 -4.08 13.87
N PHE A 161 12.25 -5.01 13.30
CA PHE A 161 11.99 -6.45 13.45
C PHE A 161 11.98 -6.91 14.91
N ASP A 162 12.96 -6.49 15.69
CA ASP A 162 13.07 -6.87 17.10
C ASP A 162 11.93 -6.27 17.94
N ILE A 163 11.52 -5.04 17.64
CA ILE A 163 10.33 -4.41 18.24
C ILE A 163 9.07 -5.18 17.88
N LEU A 164 8.90 -5.55 16.60
CA LEU A 164 7.73 -6.32 16.16
C LEU A 164 7.65 -7.66 16.87
N ALA A 165 8.77 -8.39 16.95
CA ALA A 165 8.82 -9.67 17.65
C ALA A 165 8.47 -9.54 19.14
N ALA A 166 9.01 -8.54 19.83
CA ALA A 166 8.71 -8.27 21.22
C ALA A 166 7.25 -7.81 21.40
N SER A 167 6.72 -6.96 20.50
CA SER A 167 5.33 -6.51 20.56
C SER A 167 4.31 -7.65 20.40
N LEU A 168 4.66 -8.73 19.73
CA LEU A 168 3.82 -9.92 19.56
C LEU A 168 4.00 -10.97 20.66
N ALA A 169 4.60 -10.61 21.81
CA ALA A 169 4.82 -11.49 22.94
C ALA A 169 5.63 -12.78 22.63
N ILE A 170 6.47 -12.72 21.59
CA ILE A 170 7.31 -13.88 21.23
C ILE A 170 8.42 -14.06 22.26
N ASP A 171 8.43 -15.25 22.90
CA ASP A 171 9.50 -15.60 23.83
C ASP A 171 10.81 -15.83 23.07
N ARG A 172 11.86 -15.11 23.49
CA ARG A 172 13.23 -15.25 22.97
C ARG A 172 14.22 -15.62 24.07
N GLY A 173 13.73 -16.06 25.25
CA GLY A 173 14.53 -16.53 26.37
C GLY A 173 15.14 -15.42 27.24
N HIS A 174 14.71 -14.17 27.10
CA HIS A 174 15.29 -13.01 27.82
C HIS A 174 14.28 -12.28 28.73
N GLY A 175 13.18 -12.95 29.06
CA GLY A 175 12.16 -12.43 29.99
C GLY A 175 11.17 -11.48 29.36
N GLY A 176 10.35 -10.86 30.20
CA GLY A 176 9.21 -10.02 29.82
C GLY A 176 7.88 -10.77 29.86
N ASP A 177 6.83 -10.08 29.41
CA ASP A 177 5.46 -10.62 29.34
C ASP A 177 5.33 -11.40 28.01
N VAL A 178 5.79 -12.62 28.01
CA VAL A 178 5.85 -13.47 26.81
C VAL A 178 4.83 -14.60 26.88
N ALA A 179 4.43 -15.10 25.71
CA ALA A 179 3.56 -16.26 25.59
C ALA A 179 4.35 -17.55 25.78
N SER A 180 3.81 -18.49 26.54
CA SER A 180 4.41 -19.82 26.71
C SER A 180 4.27 -20.71 25.46
N GLY A 181 3.36 -20.35 24.55
CA GLY A 181 3.10 -21.07 23.31
C GLY A 181 1.85 -20.53 22.61
N TYR A 182 1.48 -21.15 21.50
CA TYR A 182 0.28 -20.76 20.73
C TYR A 182 -1.03 -21.01 21.51
N GLU A 183 -1.00 -21.93 22.47
CA GLU A 183 -2.14 -22.33 23.29
C GLU A 183 -2.31 -21.45 24.55
N ASP A 184 -1.46 -20.49 24.76
CA ASP A 184 -1.55 -19.61 25.92
C ASP A 184 -2.65 -18.58 25.77
N ALA A 185 -3.86 -18.93 26.18
CA ALA A 185 -5.03 -18.05 26.05
C ALA A 185 -4.96 -16.77 26.92
N ARG A 186 -4.01 -16.67 27.86
CA ARG A 186 -3.81 -15.49 28.71
C ARG A 186 -2.80 -14.52 28.15
N ALA A 187 -1.94 -14.98 27.26
CA ALA A 187 -0.93 -14.14 26.64
C ALA A 187 -1.49 -13.43 25.41
N TYR A 188 -1.32 -12.11 25.38
CA TYR A 188 -1.69 -11.27 24.27
C TYR A 188 -1.10 -11.78 22.93
N ALA A 189 -1.88 -11.62 21.86
CA ALA A 189 -1.48 -11.90 20.47
C ALA A 189 -1.19 -13.40 20.17
N THR A 190 -1.64 -14.33 20.99
CA THR A 190 -1.59 -15.77 20.67
C THR A 190 -2.84 -16.22 19.90
N PRO A 191 -2.75 -17.31 19.13
CA PRO A 191 -3.94 -17.94 18.53
C PRO A 191 -5.03 -18.29 19.53
N ALA A 192 -4.68 -18.84 20.70
CA ALA A 192 -5.66 -19.18 21.73
C ALA A 192 -6.30 -17.94 22.40
N TRP A 193 -5.56 -16.84 22.56
CA TRP A 193 -6.11 -15.59 23.07
C TRP A 193 -7.16 -15.01 22.12
N GLN A 194 -6.91 -14.99 20.81
CA GLN A 194 -7.87 -14.44 19.84
C GLN A 194 -9.14 -15.30 19.70
N GLU A 195 -9.07 -16.62 19.93
CA GLU A 195 -10.22 -17.51 19.84
C GLU A 195 -11.34 -17.08 20.79
N ALA A 196 -11.02 -16.68 22.00
CA ALA A 196 -11.99 -16.18 22.98
C ALA A 196 -12.68 -14.86 22.52
N ILE A 197 -12.04 -14.09 21.65
CA ILE A 197 -12.54 -12.79 21.15
C ILE A 197 -13.32 -12.96 19.85
N THR A 198 -12.78 -13.74 18.92
CA THR A 198 -13.30 -13.84 17.55
C THR A 198 -14.17 -15.06 17.31
N GLY A 199 -14.08 -16.10 18.15
CA GLY A 199 -14.70 -17.39 17.94
C GLY A 199 -14.03 -18.24 16.85
N VAL A 200 -12.92 -17.80 16.28
CA VAL A 200 -12.14 -18.59 15.31
C VAL A 200 -11.23 -19.54 16.06
N PRO A 201 -11.33 -20.89 15.85
CA PRO A 201 -10.48 -21.84 16.53
C PRO A 201 -8.97 -21.56 16.34
N ALA A 202 -8.20 -21.65 17.40
CA ALA A 202 -6.75 -21.42 17.37
C ALA A 202 -6.04 -22.32 16.36
N GLU A 203 -6.45 -23.58 16.28
CA GLU A 203 -5.92 -24.56 15.33
C GLU A 203 -6.13 -24.18 13.87
N ASP A 204 -7.29 -23.62 13.53
CA ASP A 204 -7.58 -23.13 12.18
C ASP A 204 -6.71 -21.91 11.84
N MET A 205 -6.53 -20.99 12.77
CA MET A 205 -5.65 -19.84 12.59
C MET A 205 -4.20 -20.28 12.34
N ILE A 206 -3.70 -21.23 13.13
CA ILE A 206 -2.34 -21.79 13.00
C ILE A 206 -2.21 -22.49 11.64
N ARG A 207 -3.18 -23.33 11.27
CA ARG A 207 -3.19 -24.06 10.01
C ARG A 207 -3.16 -23.10 8.81
N VAL A 208 -4.07 -22.11 8.78
CA VAL A 208 -4.14 -21.13 7.69
C VAL A 208 -2.84 -20.31 7.58
N ALA A 209 -2.28 -19.87 8.70
CA ALA A 209 -1.02 -19.14 8.71
C ALA A 209 0.14 -19.98 8.13
N ARG A 210 0.22 -21.26 8.48
CA ARG A 210 1.22 -22.18 7.95
C ARG A 210 1.01 -22.44 6.46
N GLU A 211 -0.20 -22.80 6.04
CA GLU A 211 -0.52 -23.04 4.63
C GLU A 211 -0.21 -21.83 3.75
N PHE A 212 -0.52 -20.63 4.25
CA PHE A 212 -0.25 -19.38 3.53
C PHE A 212 1.25 -19.14 3.37
N ALA A 213 2.03 -19.28 4.45
CA ALA A 213 3.46 -19.03 4.44
C ALA A 213 4.24 -20.14 3.71
N ASP A 214 3.91 -21.42 3.94
CA ASP A 214 4.51 -22.55 3.22
C ASP A 214 4.27 -22.49 1.71
N ASN A 215 3.07 -22.07 1.29
CA ASN A 215 2.81 -21.83 -0.12
C ASN A 215 3.62 -20.65 -0.66
N ALA A 216 3.72 -19.56 0.09
CA ALA A 216 4.50 -18.39 -0.32
C ALA A 216 6.00 -18.75 -0.48
N GLU A 217 6.58 -19.50 0.48
CA GLU A 217 7.95 -20.00 0.38
C GLU A 217 8.15 -20.86 -0.87
N ARG A 218 7.29 -21.87 -1.04
CA ARG A 218 7.40 -22.84 -2.14
C ARG A 218 7.24 -22.19 -3.53
N THR A 219 6.44 -21.15 -3.65
CA THR A 219 6.07 -20.54 -4.93
C THR A 219 6.76 -19.20 -5.20
N GLY A 220 7.64 -18.74 -4.31
CA GLY A 220 8.26 -17.43 -4.41
C GLY A 220 7.25 -16.30 -4.26
N GLY A 221 6.39 -16.37 -3.24
CA GLY A 221 5.47 -15.29 -2.84
C GLY A 221 4.08 -15.33 -3.47
N ARG A 222 3.64 -16.45 -4.06
CA ARG A 222 2.32 -16.55 -4.71
C ARG A 222 1.21 -16.97 -3.75
N SER A 223 1.14 -16.30 -2.60
CA SER A 223 -0.01 -16.34 -1.71
C SER A 223 -0.69 -14.98 -1.71
N MET A 224 -2.02 -14.96 -1.80
CA MET A 224 -2.78 -13.72 -1.99
C MET A 224 -3.93 -13.63 -0.99
N ILE A 225 -4.18 -12.42 -0.50
CA ILE A 225 -5.39 -12.07 0.22
C ILE A 225 -6.26 -11.24 -0.71
N ILE A 226 -7.46 -11.73 -1.01
CA ILE A 226 -8.47 -11.00 -1.79
C ILE A 226 -9.47 -10.43 -0.80
N MET A 227 -9.65 -9.11 -0.84
CA MET A 227 -10.51 -8.42 0.08
C MET A 227 -11.64 -7.68 -0.64
N GLY A 228 -12.86 -7.90 -0.15
CA GLY A 228 -14.04 -7.21 -0.63
C GLY A 228 -14.47 -6.06 0.27
N ALA A 229 -15.60 -5.45 -0.06
CA ALA A 229 -16.13 -4.27 0.62
C ALA A 229 -16.59 -4.52 2.07
N GLY A 230 -16.85 -5.76 2.49
CA GLY A 230 -17.36 -6.07 3.82
C GLY A 230 -16.51 -5.53 4.96
N VAL A 231 -15.21 -5.72 4.89
CA VAL A 231 -14.26 -5.26 5.92
C VAL A 231 -14.11 -3.74 5.93
N ASN A 232 -14.32 -3.06 4.78
CA ASN A 232 -14.20 -1.60 4.66
C ASN A 232 -15.14 -0.82 5.59
N HIS A 233 -16.25 -1.42 5.97
CA HIS A 233 -17.30 -0.76 6.75
C HIS A 233 -17.18 -0.99 8.26
N TRP A 234 -16.13 -1.64 8.71
CA TRP A 234 -15.89 -1.88 10.12
C TRP A 234 -15.14 -0.69 10.75
N TYR A 235 -15.41 -0.42 12.02
CA TYR A 235 -14.86 0.74 12.72
C TYR A 235 -13.31 0.75 12.74
N ASN A 236 -12.68 -0.42 12.93
CA ASN A 236 -11.22 -0.59 12.97
C ASN A 236 -10.67 -1.20 11.68
N ASN A 237 -11.24 -0.89 10.52
CA ASN A 237 -10.86 -1.48 9.25
C ASN A 237 -9.39 -1.21 8.87
N ASP A 238 -8.87 -0.03 9.18
CA ASP A 238 -7.49 0.37 8.90
C ASP A 238 -6.47 -0.53 9.62
N VAL A 239 -6.74 -0.89 10.88
CA VAL A 239 -5.91 -1.82 11.64
C VAL A 239 -5.95 -3.23 11.04
N THR A 240 -7.15 -3.67 10.65
CA THR A 240 -7.33 -4.96 9.96
C THR A 240 -6.56 -5.00 8.64
N TYR A 241 -6.61 -3.93 7.86
CA TYR A 241 -5.85 -3.80 6.61
C TYR A 241 -4.35 -3.86 6.83
N ARG A 242 -3.84 -3.14 7.83
CA ARG A 242 -2.42 -3.18 8.19
C ARG A 242 -1.98 -4.58 8.60
N ALA A 243 -2.80 -5.32 9.35
CA ALA A 243 -2.51 -6.71 9.72
C ALA A 243 -2.43 -7.62 8.48
N MET A 244 -3.36 -7.50 7.53
CA MET A 244 -3.36 -8.26 6.27
C MET A 244 -2.16 -7.91 5.39
N ILE A 245 -1.83 -6.62 5.25
CA ILE A 245 -0.64 -6.18 4.51
C ILE A 245 0.63 -6.69 5.18
N SER A 246 0.71 -6.63 6.51
CA SER A 246 1.85 -7.16 7.25
C SER A 246 2.04 -8.65 7.01
N LEU A 247 0.95 -9.44 6.99
CA LEU A 247 1.03 -10.87 6.69
C LEU A 247 1.58 -11.12 5.27
N THR A 248 1.03 -10.46 4.26
CA THR A 248 1.49 -10.64 2.87
C THR A 248 2.92 -10.12 2.66
N THR A 249 3.32 -9.09 3.38
CA THR A 249 4.68 -8.54 3.36
C THR A 249 5.67 -9.47 4.04
N LEU A 250 5.35 -9.98 5.24
CA LEU A 250 6.19 -10.96 5.95
C LEU A 250 6.37 -12.26 5.18
N CYS A 251 5.41 -12.64 4.34
CA CYS A 251 5.52 -13.81 3.47
C CYS A 251 6.10 -13.50 2.08
N GLY A 252 6.64 -12.30 1.85
CA GLY A 252 7.28 -11.95 0.59
C GLY A 252 6.35 -11.94 -0.61
N CYS A 253 5.05 -11.62 -0.42
CA CYS A 253 4.05 -11.75 -1.45
C CYS A 253 3.78 -10.48 -2.25
N GLN A 254 4.10 -9.30 -1.69
CA GLN A 254 3.83 -8.03 -2.37
C GLN A 254 4.76 -7.83 -3.57
N GLY A 255 4.20 -7.38 -4.69
CA GLY A 255 4.93 -7.17 -5.93
C GLY A 255 5.15 -8.45 -6.76
N VAL A 256 4.67 -9.60 -6.30
CA VAL A 256 4.77 -10.88 -7.01
C VAL A 256 3.47 -11.14 -7.77
N SER A 257 3.58 -11.48 -9.06
CA SER A 257 2.41 -11.85 -9.87
C SER A 257 1.75 -13.12 -9.33
N GLY A 258 0.47 -13.00 -8.95
CA GLY A 258 -0.28 -14.07 -8.27
C GLY A 258 -0.13 -14.08 -6.75
N GLY A 259 0.55 -13.08 -6.18
CA GLY A 259 0.70 -12.88 -4.74
C GLY A 259 0.21 -11.51 -4.27
N GLY A 260 0.35 -11.25 -2.97
CA GLY A 260 0.11 -9.97 -2.36
C GLY A 260 -1.31 -9.72 -1.90
N TRP A 261 -1.70 -8.47 -1.88
CA TRP A 261 -3.01 -8.05 -1.45
C TRP A 261 -3.83 -7.46 -2.59
N ALA A 262 -4.87 -8.18 -2.99
CA ALA A 262 -5.84 -7.74 -3.99
C ALA A 262 -6.99 -7.02 -3.28
N HIS A 263 -6.89 -5.70 -3.21
CA HIS A 263 -7.91 -4.86 -2.61
C HIS A 263 -9.03 -4.57 -3.62
N TYR A 264 -10.26 -4.63 -3.16
CA TYR A 264 -11.41 -4.09 -3.87
C TYR A 264 -11.28 -2.56 -3.94
N VAL A 265 -11.00 -2.06 -5.13
CA VAL A 265 -10.82 -0.62 -5.38
C VAL A 265 -12.07 0.08 -5.90
N GLY A 266 -13.19 -0.63 -5.94
CA GLY A 266 -14.45 -0.15 -6.44
C GLY A 266 -14.68 -0.47 -7.92
N GLN A 267 -15.94 -0.66 -8.26
CA GLN A 267 -16.39 -0.94 -9.63
C GLN A 267 -16.13 0.23 -10.57
N GLU A 268 -15.96 1.42 -10.03
CA GLU A 268 -15.62 2.63 -10.77
C GLU A 268 -14.28 2.53 -11.51
N LYS A 269 -13.45 1.54 -11.20
CA LYS A 269 -12.19 1.27 -11.92
C LYS A 269 -12.24 0.04 -12.82
N VAL A 270 -13.38 -0.62 -12.88
CA VAL A 270 -13.65 -1.70 -13.83
C VAL A 270 -14.13 -1.09 -15.14
N ARG A 271 -13.60 -1.55 -16.27
CA ARG A 271 -13.96 -1.03 -17.59
C ARG A 271 -15.04 -1.88 -18.25
N PRO A 272 -15.90 -1.25 -19.05
CA PRO A 272 -16.09 0.19 -19.28
C PRO A 272 -16.75 0.87 -18.09
N LEU A 273 -16.29 2.05 -17.75
CA LEU A 273 -16.78 2.84 -16.64
C LEU A 273 -17.61 4.02 -17.11
N ALA A 274 -18.77 4.18 -16.50
CA ALA A 274 -19.55 5.39 -16.51
C ALA A 274 -18.94 6.42 -15.54
N GLY A 275 -17.92 7.15 -15.98
CA GLY A 275 -17.22 8.09 -15.11
C GLY A 275 -17.87 9.46 -15.00
N TRP A 276 -19.20 9.54 -14.97
CA TRP A 276 -19.91 10.82 -14.89
C TRP A 276 -19.54 11.65 -13.65
N THR A 277 -19.34 11.00 -12.50
CA THR A 277 -18.86 11.65 -11.28
C THR A 277 -17.51 12.32 -11.49
N THR A 278 -16.66 11.73 -12.28
CA THR A 278 -15.34 12.23 -12.60
C THR A 278 -15.38 13.48 -13.44
N VAL A 279 -16.25 13.55 -14.42
CA VAL A 279 -16.42 14.73 -15.25
C VAL A 279 -17.11 15.85 -14.47
N THR A 280 -18.08 15.52 -13.63
CA THR A 280 -18.74 16.51 -12.78
C THR A 280 -17.76 17.15 -11.79
N VAL A 281 -16.95 16.36 -11.13
CA VAL A 281 -15.90 16.87 -10.23
C VAL A 281 -14.78 17.56 -11.02
N GLY A 282 -14.47 17.09 -12.23
CA GLY A 282 -13.47 17.69 -13.10
C GLY A 282 -13.80 19.10 -13.58
N SER A 283 -15.07 19.46 -13.64
CA SER A 283 -15.49 20.81 -14.03
C SER A 283 -15.11 21.89 -13.00
N ASP A 284 -14.97 21.51 -11.74
CA ASP A 284 -14.58 22.39 -10.63
C ASP A 284 -13.08 22.39 -10.36
N TRP A 285 -12.31 21.57 -11.07
CA TRP A 285 -10.87 21.45 -10.87
C TRP A 285 -10.10 22.42 -11.75
N MET A 286 -9.03 22.98 -11.19
CA MET A 286 -8.10 23.85 -11.91
C MET A 286 -7.22 23.14 -12.94
N GLY A 287 -7.37 21.83 -13.08
CA GLY A 287 -6.65 21.00 -14.02
C GLY A 287 -7.45 19.74 -14.39
N PRO A 288 -7.10 19.05 -15.47
CA PRO A 288 -7.82 17.86 -15.89
C PRO A 288 -7.80 16.79 -14.80
N PRO A 289 -8.92 16.10 -14.56
CA PRO A 289 -8.99 15.00 -13.61
C PRO A 289 -8.02 13.90 -14.04
N ARG A 290 -7.24 13.42 -13.10
CA ARG A 290 -6.26 12.37 -13.38
C ARG A 290 -6.94 11.06 -13.76
N LEU A 291 -6.59 10.55 -14.94
CA LEU A 291 -6.67 9.14 -15.32
C LEU A 291 -7.97 8.44 -14.94
N HIS A 292 -9.09 8.97 -15.37
CA HIS A 292 -10.37 8.31 -15.20
C HIS A 292 -10.61 7.38 -16.38
N ASN A 293 -10.03 6.21 -16.26
CA ASN A 293 -10.18 5.15 -17.24
C ASN A 293 -11.66 4.82 -17.46
N GLY A 294 -12.05 4.65 -18.70
CA GLY A 294 -13.40 4.26 -19.07
C GLY A 294 -14.39 5.40 -19.20
N THR A 295 -13.96 6.66 -19.07
CA THR A 295 -14.80 7.82 -19.36
C THR A 295 -14.56 8.32 -20.77
N SER A 296 -15.55 8.99 -21.37
CA SER A 296 -15.34 9.67 -22.66
C SER A 296 -14.25 10.71 -22.57
N PHE A 297 -14.16 11.39 -21.43
CA PHE A 297 -13.11 12.37 -21.19
C PHE A 297 -11.71 11.76 -21.21
N TYR A 298 -11.52 10.60 -20.61
CA TYR A 298 -10.26 9.86 -20.68
C TYR A 298 -9.86 9.54 -22.12
N TYR A 299 -10.79 9.01 -22.93
CA TYR A 299 -10.54 8.65 -24.31
C TYR A 299 -10.37 9.86 -25.22
N PHE A 300 -10.91 10.99 -24.85
CA PHE A 300 -10.79 12.23 -25.59
C PHE A 300 -9.50 12.99 -25.25
N ALA A 301 -9.16 13.10 -23.96
CA ALA A 301 -8.07 13.95 -23.48
C ALA A 301 -6.69 13.28 -23.44
N LEU A 302 -6.64 11.94 -23.47
CA LEU A 302 -5.42 11.16 -23.30
C LEU A 302 -5.26 10.17 -24.45
N ASP A 303 -4.03 9.82 -24.77
CA ASP A 303 -3.70 8.81 -25.77
C ASP A 303 -3.27 7.46 -25.20
N SER A 304 -3.08 7.38 -23.88
CA SER A 304 -2.63 6.15 -23.20
C SER A 304 -3.55 4.96 -23.39
N TRP A 305 -4.83 5.16 -23.63
CA TRP A 305 -5.79 4.10 -23.98
C TRP A 305 -5.46 3.38 -25.29
N ARG A 306 -4.71 3.98 -26.20
CA ARG A 306 -4.27 3.35 -27.46
C ARG A 306 -3.36 2.15 -27.24
N HIS A 307 -2.75 2.07 -26.06
CA HIS A 307 -1.90 0.95 -25.66
C HIS A 307 -2.67 -0.15 -24.94
N GLU A 308 -3.99 -0.03 -24.82
CA GLU A 308 -4.82 -1.07 -24.22
C GLU A 308 -4.97 -2.26 -25.18
N LEU A 309 -4.52 -3.40 -24.70
CA LEU A 309 -4.58 -4.65 -25.47
C LEU A 309 -5.87 -5.44 -25.21
N LEU A 310 -6.81 -4.89 -24.45
CA LEU A 310 -8.05 -5.56 -24.09
C LEU A 310 -9.13 -5.27 -25.12
N SER A 311 -9.54 -6.28 -25.87
CA SER A 311 -10.74 -6.20 -26.71
C SER A 311 -11.97 -6.68 -25.94
N MET A 312 -13.14 -6.18 -26.31
CA MET A 312 -14.41 -6.58 -25.69
C MET A 312 -14.73 -8.07 -25.89
N ASP A 313 -14.23 -8.69 -26.93
CA ASP A 313 -14.35 -10.14 -27.15
C ASP A 313 -13.72 -11.00 -26.06
N LYS A 314 -12.71 -10.47 -25.36
CA LYS A 314 -12.11 -11.14 -24.21
C LYS A 314 -12.95 -11.06 -22.95
N LEU A 315 -13.82 -10.06 -22.86
CA LEU A 315 -14.71 -9.81 -21.72
C LEU A 315 -16.12 -10.36 -21.96
N THR A 316 -16.48 -10.62 -23.19
CA THR A 316 -17.82 -11.09 -23.58
C THR A 316 -17.90 -12.62 -23.47
N PRO A 317 -19.00 -13.17 -22.95
CA PRO A 317 -19.22 -14.61 -22.97
C PRO A 317 -19.09 -15.20 -24.38
N PRO A 318 -18.64 -16.45 -24.53
CA PRO A 318 -18.37 -17.04 -25.84
C PRO A 318 -19.55 -17.03 -26.81
N ASP A 319 -20.76 -17.15 -26.31
CA ASP A 319 -22.02 -17.12 -27.08
C ASP A 319 -22.43 -15.71 -27.53
N ARG A 320 -21.72 -14.68 -27.06
CA ARG A 320 -22.03 -13.28 -27.35
C ARG A 320 -20.86 -12.53 -28.02
N LYS A 321 -19.85 -13.23 -28.45
CA LYS A 321 -18.72 -12.62 -29.17
C LYS A 321 -19.21 -11.90 -30.43
N GLY A 322 -18.63 -10.70 -30.67
CA GLY A 322 -19.02 -9.85 -31.77
C GLY A 322 -20.34 -9.09 -31.60
N SER A 323 -21.03 -9.23 -30.44
CA SER A 323 -22.27 -8.47 -30.17
C SER A 323 -22.04 -7.05 -29.65
N LEU A 324 -20.82 -6.75 -29.21
CA LEU A 324 -20.39 -5.45 -28.72
C LEU A 324 -19.28 -4.88 -29.59
N PRO A 325 -19.08 -3.55 -29.60
CA PRO A 325 -17.90 -2.96 -30.23
C PRO A 325 -16.58 -3.53 -29.65
N ASP A 326 -15.55 -3.57 -30.47
CA ASP A 326 -14.27 -4.17 -30.07
C ASP A 326 -13.56 -3.42 -28.94
N HIS A 327 -13.73 -2.10 -28.87
CA HIS A 327 -13.02 -1.26 -27.89
C HIS A 327 -13.94 -0.78 -26.76
N PRO A 328 -13.47 -0.75 -25.49
CA PRO A 328 -14.25 -0.23 -24.35
C PRO A 328 -14.75 1.20 -24.53
N ALA A 329 -14.00 2.06 -25.24
CA ALA A 329 -14.43 3.44 -25.53
C ALA A 329 -15.71 3.47 -26.37
N ASP A 330 -15.85 2.56 -27.34
CA ASP A 330 -17.02 2.46 -28.19
C ASP A 330 -18.23 1.96 -27.41
N CYS A 331 -18.01 1.10 -26.40
CA CYS A 331 -19.07 0.65 -25.50
C CYS A 331 -19.59 1.82 -24.62
N ASN A 332 -18.73 2.72 -24.18
CA ASN A 332 -19.14 3.92 -23.46
C ASN A 332 -19.98 4.86 -24.32
N ALA A 333 -19.54 5.11 -25.55
CA ALA A 333 -20.29 5.92 -26.50
C ALA A 333 -21.68 5.31 -26.79
N LEU A 334 -21.73 3.99 -26.98
CA LEU A 334 -22.98 3.27 -27.17
C LEU A 334 -23.91 3.36 -25.94
N ALA A 335 -23.37 3.19 -24.73
CA ALA A 335 -24.15 3.30 -23.50
C ALA A 335 -24.73 4.71 -23.31
N ALA A 336 -23.98 5.75 -23.65
CA ALA A 336 -24.46 7.12 -23.64
C ALA A 336 -25.61 7.33 -24.65
N ARG A 337 -25.46 6.83 -25.88
CA ARG A 337 -26.48 6.92 -26.93
C ARG A 337 -27.78 6.15 -26.56
N LEU A 338 -27.65 5.07 -25.82
CA LEU A 338 -28.78 4.29 -25.33
C LEU A 338 -29.47 4.91 -24.11
N GLY A 339 -28.94 6.04 -23.59
CA GLY A 339 -29.49 6.70 -22.42
C GLY A 339 -29.20 6.02 -21.09
N TRP A 340 -28.23 5.09 -21.07
CA TRP A 340 -27.81 4.42 -19.83
C TRP A 340 -26.97 5.34 -18.94
N LEU A 341 -26.47 6.45 -19.50
CA LEU A 341 -25.65 7.47 -18.81
C LEU A 341 -26.29 8.86 -18.97
N PRO A 342 -27.51 9.08 -18.47
CA PRO A 342 -28.33 10.27 -18.81
C PRO A 342 -27.77 11.59 -18.28
N PHE A 343 -26.90 11.55 -17.27
CA PHE A 343 -26.33 12.76 -16.66
C PHE A 343 -24.90 13.04 -17.07
N TYR A 344 -24.38 12.24 -17.93
CA TYR A 344 -22.99 12.37 -18.35
C TYR A 344 -22.93 13.11 -19.69
N PRO A 345 -22.15 14.18 -19.79
CA PRO A 345 -22.03 14.93 -21.05
C PRO A 345 -21.25 14.08 -22.07
N GLN A 346 -21.96 13.25 -22.82
CA GLN A 346 -21.44 12.43 -23.90
C GLN A 346 -21.81 13.03 -25.23
N PHE A 347 -20.97 12.83 -26.26
CA PHE A 347 -21.29 13.17 -27.62
C PHE A 347 -22.21 12.13 -28.25
N LYS A 348 -23.04 12.53 -29.19
CA LYS A 348 -23.85 11.62 -30.03
C LYS A 348 -23.00 10.77 -30.98
N GLU A 349 -21.78 11.21 -31.27
CA GLU A 349 -20.82 10.45 -32.04
C GLU A 349 -19.77 9.76 -31.15
N ASN A 350 -19.09 8.76 -31.70
CA ASN A 350 -17.99 8.10 -31.03
C ASN A 350 -16.81 9.05 -30.80
N SER A 351 -16.19 9.02 -29.62
CA SER A 351 -15.07 9.90 -29.28
C SER A 351 -13.85 9.70 -30.19
N LEU A 352 -13.63 8.48 -30.70
CA LEU A 352 -12.58 8.21 -31.68
C LEU A 352 -12.89 8.89 -33.02
N GLU A 353 -14.16 8.81 -33.45
CA GLU A 353 -14.63 9.50 -34.65
C GLU A 353 -14.48 11.01 -34.54
N THR A 354 -14.74 11.59 -33.36
CA THR A 354 -14.50 13.00 -33.08
C THR A 354 -13.04 13.37 -33.29
N CYS A 355 -12.12 12.58 -32.72
CA CYS A 355 -10.69 12.80 -32.89
C CYS A 355 -10.24 12.59 -34.35
N GLU A 356 -10.76 11.60 -35.05
CA GLU A 356 -10.45 11.37 -36.46
C GLU A 356 -10.93 12.50 -37.35
N LYS A 357 -12.12 13.06 -37.11
CA LYS A 357 -12.65 14.21 -37.84
C LYS A 357 -11.77 15.43 -37.62
N ALA A 358 -11.33 15.66 -36.38
CA ALA A 358 -10.40 16.75 -36.08
C ALA A 358 -9.06 16.59 -36.84
N ALA A 359 -8.49 15.37 -36.81
CA ALA A 359 -7.25 15.08 -37.55
C ALA A 359 -7.40 15.24 -39.07
N LYS A 360 -8.52 14.78 -39.63
CA LYS A 360 -8.83 15.00 -41.08
C LYS A 360 -9.04 16.48 -41.43
N ALA A 361 -9.45 17.28 -40.46
CA ALA A 361 -9.55 18.72 -40.59
C ALA A 361 -8.20 19.48 -40.41
N GLY A 362 -7.13 18.74 -40.10
CA GLY A 362 -5.77 19.28 -40.00
C GLY A 362 -5.26 19.45 -38.58
N ALA A 363 -6.01 19.06 -37.55
CA ALA A 363 -5.54 19.12 -36.17
C ALA A 363 -4.39 18.11 -35.95
N ALA A 364 -3.22 18.63 -35.53
CA ALA A 364 -1.99 17.86 -35.30
C ALA A 364 -1.60 17.74 -33.82
N SER A 365 -2.28 18.50 -32.93
CA SER A 365 -2.05 18.49 -31.49
C SER A 365 -3.36 18.28 -30.70
N ASN A 366 -3.25 17.94 -29.43
CA ASN A 366 -4.42 17.80 -28.54
C ASN A 366 -5.18 19.13 -28.39
N GLU A 367 -4.47 20.25 -28.33
CA GLU A 367 -5.04 21.58 -28.26
C GLU A 367 -5.88 21.93 -29.51
N GLU A 368 -5.38 21.55 -30.69
CA GLU A 368 -6.10 21.73 -31.95
C GLU A 368 -7.31 20.82 -32.07
N ILE A 369 -7.22 19.56 -31.58
CA ILE A 369 -8.36 18.64 -31.48
C ILE A 369 -9.44 19.23 -30.59
N VAL A 370 -9.07 19.74 -29.40
CA VAL A 370 -10.01 20.38 -28.47
C VAL A 370 -10.65 21.63 -29.13
N ALA A 371 -9.86 22.48 -29.77
CA ALA A 371 -10.36 23.67 -30.44
C ALA A 371 -11.38 23.32 -31.55
N HIS A 372 -11.06 22.34 -32.39
CA HIS A 372 -11.95 21.84 -33.44
C HIS A 372 -13.25 21.26 -32.87
N THR A 373 -13.15 20.49 -31.80
CA THR A 373 -14.32 19.90 -31.12
C THR A 373 -15.23 20.97 -30.51
N LEU A 374 -14.63 21.99 -29.88
CA LEU A 374 -15.40 23.15 -29.35
C LEU A 374 -16.09 23.95 -30.43
N GLU A 375 -15.46 24.14 -31.61
CA GLU A 375 -16.12 24.77 -32.75
C GLU A 375 -17.34 23.97 -33.22
N ARG A 376 -17.21 22.66 -33.35
CA ARG A 376 -18.30 21.78 -33.74
C ARG A 376 -19.44 21.80 -32.74
N LEU A 377 -19.14 21.82 -31.43
CA LEU A 377 -20.15 21.97 -30.38
C LEU A 377 -20.89 23.32 -30.48
N LYS A 378 -20.14 24.40 -30.67
CA LYS A 378 -20.72 25.77 -30.82
C LYS A 378 -21.55 25.93 -32.07
N SER A 379 -21.16 25.29 -33.17
CA SER A 379 -21.90 25.33 -34.42
C SER A 379 -23.13 24.41 -34.45
N GLY A 380 -23.24 23.49 -33.49
CA GLY A 380 -24.28 22.47 -33.48
C GLY A 380 -23.99 21.26 -34.38
N ASP A 381 -22.79 21.18 -34.99
CA ASP A 381 -22.38 20.00 -35.78
C ASP A 381 -22.06 18.79 -34.92
N LEU A 382 -21.64 19.03 -33.68
CA LEU A 382 -21.45 17.97 -32.67
C LEU A 382 -22.49 18.17 -31.56
N GLU A 383 -23.34 17.19 -31.37
CA GLU A 383 -24.40 17.24 -30.38
C GLU A 383 -24.08 16.37 -29.17
N LEU A 384 -24.62 16.74 -28.02
CA LEU A 384 -24.61 15.90 -26.82
C LEU A 384 -25.66 14.80 -26.93
N SER A 385 -25.42 13.66 -26.29
CA SER A 385 -26.34 12.52 -26.28
C SER A 385 -27.62 12.79 -25.52
N VAL A 386 -27.60 13.79 -24.61
CA VAL A 386 -28.79 14.32 -23.93
C VAL A 386 -28.95 15.76 -24.35
N ASP A 387 -29.93 16.03 -25.22
CA ASP A 387 -30.11 17.32 -25.88
C ASP A 387 -30.72 18.39 -24.98
N ALA A 388 -31.50 18.01 -23.99
CA ALA A 388 -32.22 18.90 -23.10
C ALA A 388 -32.23 18.33 -21.68
N PRO A 389 -31.16 18.50 -20.87
CA PRO A 389 -31.12 17.98 -19.52
C PRO A 389 -32.23 18.55 -18.62
N ASP A 390 -32.72 19.74 -18.92
CA ASP A 390 -33.81 20.40 -18.19
C ASP A 390 -35.18 20.04 -18.69
N ASP A 391 -35.30 19.24 -19.75
CA ASP A 391 -36.61 18.74 -20.22
C ASP A 391 -37.21 17.83 -19.16
N PRO A 392 -38.50 18.05 -18.74
CA PRO A 392 -39.18 17.17 -17.80
C PRO A 392 -39.21 15.69 -18.19
N ALA A 393 -39.10 15.38 -19.48
CA ALA A 393 -39.00 14.00 -19.97
C ALA A 393 -37.67 13.33 -19.59
N ASN A 394 -36.62 14.09 -19.46
CA ASN A 394 -35.27 13.64 -19.15
C ASN A 394 -34.92 13.70 -17.66
N VAL A 395 -35.78 14.31 -16.83
CA VAL A 395 -35.56 14.39 -15.38
C VAL A 395 -35.73 13.00 -14.74
N PRO A 396 -34.73 12.50 -13.98
CA PRO A 396 -34.87 11.24 -13.24
C PRO A 396 -36.03 11.30 -12.26
N ARG A 397 -36.90 10.29 -12.30
CA ARG A 397 -38.08 10.20 -11.44
C ARG A 397 -37.90 9.22 -10.29
N VAL A 398 -36.83 8.41 -10.34
CA VAL A 398 -36.51 7.42 -9.31
C VAL A 398 -34.99 7.49 -9.06
N MET A 399 -34.64 7.67 -7.78
CA MET A 399 -33.26 7.63 -7.34
C MET A 399 -33.06 6.47 -6.37
N VAL A 400 -32.10 5.62 -6.63
CA VAL A 400 -31.73 4.51 -5.76
C VAL A 400 -30.39 4.83 -5.10
N PHE A 401 -30.42 4.93 -3.78
CA PHE A 401 -29.18 5.05 -2.99
C PHE A 401 -28.68 3.66 -2.62
N TRP A 402 -27.50 3.33 -3.07
CA TRP A 402 -26.83 2.09 -2.73
C TRP A 402 -25.46 2.40 -2.16
N ARG A 403 -25.21 2.04 -0.90
CA ARG A 403 -23.92 2.24 -0.22
C ARG A 403 -23.40 3.70 -0.27
N ALA A 404 -24.30 4.63 -0.36
CA ALA A 404 -24.02 6.05 -0.20
C ALA A 404 -24.59 6.52 1.14
N ASN A 405 -23.88 7.41 1.81
CA ASN A 405 -24.41 8.11 2.97
C ASN A 405 -25.08 9.36 2.41
N PRO A 406 -26.41 9.53 2.55
CA PRO A 406 -27.13 10.68 2.02
C PRO A 406 -26.79 11.96 2.78
#